data_2234560e81d6231ec7f3f12d33b34c8f
#
_entry.id   2234560e81d6231ec7f3f12d33b34c8f
#
_cell.length_a   1.000
_cell.length_b   1.000
_cell.length_c   1.000
_cell.angle_alpha   90.00
_cell.angle_beta   90.00
_cell.angle_gamma   90.00
#
_symmetry.space_group_name_H-M   'P 1'
#
loop_
_entity.id
_entity.type
_entity.pdbx_description
1 polymer ?
#
loop_
_entity_poly.entity_id
_entity_poly.type
_entity_poly.pdbx_seq_one_letter_code
_entity_poly.pdbx_strand_id
1 'polypeptide(L)'
;MTDAASTPTRDAAEILRDDDAYTDSLIDFVTASPSSYHAAAEVARRLETAGFTRADETVTWEQGLPRRGYVIRDGAIAAWALPEALNPGAGLRIVGAHTDSPALKLKPAAALVRSGWQFINAEVYGGPLLASFLDRELGLAGRLTTRDGAVHLVRTGPIARVAQIAPHLDRSVNDTLHLDRQTHLLPLWSLAGPDAAPDAVETHLCEIAGIDPAELAGHDVLTYPTQAPARFGRDGEFLASSRLDNLSSVHAGLVALEALAAAGTEPAEPVILVAFDHEEVGSDTRSGAGGPFLETLLRRLARVLGVSGDGLEALMARSTCVSADAGHSVHPAYSHLHDPAVQPLINHGPLLKINAQQRYATDAAGAAIWARACTAAGVPSQDFVSNNAVPCGSTIGPITATRLGITTVDVGVPLLSMHSAREMGGVKDGPWLAQALHSYWQGA
;
A
#
# COMPACT_ATOMS: atom_id res chain seq x y z
N MET A 1 0.07 -10.82 27.60
CA MET A 1 -0.23 -9.41 27.87
C MET A 1 1.09 -8.72 28.18
N THR A 2 1.78 -8.22 27.19
CA THR A 2 2.93 -7.33 27.38
C THR A 2 2.44 -5.96 26.98
N ASP A 3 2.45 -5.05 27.94
CA ASP A 3 2.12 -3.64 27.82
C ASP A 3 2.86 -3.07 26.60
N ALA A 4 2.13 -2.74 25.55
CA ALA A 4 2.66 -1.91 24.47
C ALA A 4 2.85 -0.52 25.09
N ALA A 5 4.08 -0.20 25.45
CA ALA A 5 4.46 1.14 25.82
C ALA A 5 3.97 2.07 24.69
N SER A 6 3.07 2.98 25.02
CA SER A 6 2.59 4.01 24.10
C SER A 6 3.79 4.83 23.63
N THR A 7 4.25 4.58 22.40
CA THR A 7 5.20 5.45 21.72
C THR A 7 4.59 6.86 21.74
N PRO A 8 5.31 7.89 22.19
CA PRO A 8 4.78 9.24 22.17
C PRO A 8 4.39 9.60 20.73
N THR A 9 3.16 10.08 20.54
CA THR A 9 2.67 10.57 19.25
C THR A 9 3.56 11.75 18.84
N ARG A 10 4.45 11.52 17.88
CA ARG A 10 5.25 12.58 17.25
C ARG A 10 4.33 13.54 16.51
N ASP A 11 4.66 14.82 16.50
CA ASP A 11 3.93 15.82 15.74
C ASP A 11 4.02 15.54 14.24
N ALA A 12 2.87 15.55 13.53
CA ALA A 12 2.81 15.30 12.09
C ALA A 12 3.67 16.31 11.29
N ALA A 13 3.80 17.55 11.76
CA ALA A 13 4.66 18.54 11.13
C ALA A 13 6.16 18.26 11.34
N GLU A 14 6.53 17.61 12.44
CA GLU A 14 7.90 17.12 12.69
C GLU A 14 8.20 15.95 11.76
N ILE A 15 7.30 14.95 11.70
CA ILE A 15 7.44 13.78 10.82
C ILE A 15 7.63 14.22 9.36
N LEU A 16 6.87 15.22 8.91
CA LEU A 16 6.97 15.71 7.52
C LEU A 16 8.33 16.36 7.20
N ARG A 17 9.03 16.91 8.20
CA ARG A 17 10.24 17.75 7.99
C ARG A 17 11.55 17.06 8.37
N ASP A 18 11.50 16.01 9.17
CA ASP A 18 12.66 15.31 9.69
C ASP A 18 12.74 13.90 9.11
N ASP A 19 13.82 13.61 8.38
CA ASP A 19 14.02 12.34 7.66
C ASP A 19 14.06 11.14 8.64
N ASP A 20 14.60 11.34 9.84
CA ASP A 20 14.70 10.28 10.84
C ASP A 20 13.35 10.01 11.48
N ALA A 21 12.61 11.07 11.87
CA ALA A 21 11.27 10.95 12.40
C ALA A 21 10.32 10.30 11.38
N TYR A 22 10.44 10.67 10.11
CA TYR A 22 9.66 10.06 9.02
C TYR A 22 9.96 8.58 8.86
N THR A 23 11.24 8.22 8.81
CA THR A 23 11.65 6.82 8.62
C THR A 23 11.20 5.94 9.78
N ASP A 24 11.33 6.42 11.02
CA ASP A 24 10.82 5.71 12.20
C ASP A 24 9.29 5.55 12.14
N SER A 25 8.56 6.59 11.75
CA SER A 25 7.11 6.56 11.54
C SER A 25 6.72 5.56 10.44
N LEU A 26 7.50 5.46 9.35
CA LEU A 26 7.28 4.46 8.30
C LEU A 26 7.53 3.04 8.81
N ILE A 27 8.57 2.82 9.61
CA ILE A 27 8.87 1.53 10.25
C ILE A 27 7.70 1.08 11.13
N ASP A 28 7.17 1.98 11.97
CA ASP A 28 6.02 1.71 12.82
C ASP A 28 4.77 1.40 11.99
N PHE A 29 4.51 2.20 10.95
CA PHE A 29 3.38 2.01 10.05
C PHE A 29 3.41 0.66 9.33
N VAL A 30 4.55 0.28 8.72
CA VAL A 30 4.69 -1.03 8.06
C VAL A 30 4.56 -2.17 9.06
N THR A 31 5.10 -2.00 10.28
CA THR A 31 5.00 -3.00 11.34
C THR A 31 3.55 -3.21 11.79
N ALA A 32 2.76 -2.15 11.85
CA ALA A 32 1.33 -2.21 12.18
C ALA A 32 0.46 -2.74 11.02
N SER A 33 0.99 -2.78 9.79
CA SER A 33 0.26 -3.06 8.55
C SER A 33 0.66 -4.37 7.87
N PRO A 34 0.52 -5.56 8.52
CA PRO A 34 0.94 -6.84 7.94
C PRO A 34 0.05 -7.33 6.78
N SER A 35 -1.11 -6.75 6.55
CA SER A 35 -2.03 -6.99 5.42
C SER A 35 -2.72 -5.69 5.03
N SER A 36 -3.40 -5.65 3.86
CA SER A 36 -4.18 -4.49 3.40
C SER A 36 -5.24 -4.07 4.43
N TYR A 37 -5.91 -5.04 5.07
CA TYR A 37 -6.90 -4.78 6.12
C TYR A 37 -6.30 -4.07 7.33
N HIS A 38 -5.12 -4.48 7.75
CA HIS A 38 -4.39 -3.82 8.85
C HIS A 38 -3.86 -2.44 8.43
N ALA A 39 -3.42 -2.29 7.18
CA ALA A 39 -2.99 -1.00 6.64
C ALA A 39 -4.14 0.02 6.65
N ALA A 40 -5.34 -0.37 6.16
CA ALA A 40 -6.53 0.47 6.22
C ALA A 40 -6.92 0.83 7.66
N ALA A 41 -6.83 -0.14 8.59
CA ALA A 41 -7.12 0.09 10.00
C ALA A 41 -6.09 1.03 10.67
N GLU A 42 -4.81 0.90 10.36
CA GLU A 42 -3.77 1.79 10.90
C GLU A 42 -3.87 3.21 10.35
N VAL A 43 -4.15 3.35 9.03
CA VAL A 43 -4.47 4.66 8.44
C VAL A 43 -5.66 5.29 9.16
N ALA A 44 -6.75 4.54 9.37
CA ALA A 44 -7.93 5.04 10.08
C ALA A 44 -7.62 5.48 11.51
N ARG A 45 -6.88 4.67 12.28
CA ARG A 45 -6.47 4.99 13.65
C ARG A 45 -5.67 6.31 13.71
N ARG A 46 -4.73 6.49 12.80
CA ARG A 46 -3.92 7.73 12.72
C ARG A 46 -4.77 8.93 12.31
N LEU A 47 -5.67 8.77 11.34
CA LEU A 47 -6.60 9.81 10.92
C LEU A 47 -7.56 10.22 12.05
N GLU A 48 -8.07 9.27 12.84
CA GLU A 48 -8.90 9.58 14.02
C GLU A 48 -8.12 10.42 15.03
N THR A 49 -6.85 10.11 15.27
CA THR A 49 -5.96 10.91 16.12
C THR A 49 -5.77 12.34 15.57
N ALA A 50 -5.76 12.49 14.23
CA ALA A 50 -5.67 13.78 13.53
C ALA A 50 -7.03 14.50 13.38
N GLY A 51 -8.11 14.00 14.02
CA GLY A 51 -9.43 14.63 14.04
C GLY A 51 -10.32 14.30 12.84
N PHE A 52 -10.04 13.24 12.10
CA PHE A 52 -10.93 12.71 11.06
C PHE A 52 -11.99 11.80 11.68
N THR A 53 -13.17 11.78 11.08
CA THR A 53 -14.29 10.97 11.55
C THR A 53 -14.68 9.93 10.48
N ARG A 54 -14.94 8.71 10.91
CA ARG A 54 -15.43 7.65 10.03
C ARG A 54 -16.83 7.99 9.52
N ALA A 55 -17.03 7.91 8.21
CA ALA A 55 -18.33 7.99 7.58
C ALA A 55 -18.84 6.58 7.22
N ASP A 56 -20.16 6.39 7.32
CA ASP A 56 -20.79 5.14 6.92
C ASP A 56 -21.22 5.22 5.44
N GLU A 57 -20.73 4.29 4.62
CA GLU A 57 -21.07 4.21 3.20
C GLU A 57 -22.52 3.74 2.96
N THR A 58 -23.15 3.08 3.92
CA THR A 58 -24.47 2.48 3.79
C THR A 58 -25.63 3.48 3.95
N VAL A 59 -25.33 4.68 4.47
CA VAL A 59 -26.31 5.74 4.67
C VAL A 59 -26.12 6.88 3.67
N THR A 60 -27.16 7.72 3.52
CA THR A 60 -27.07 8.94 2.71
C THR A 60 -26.22 10.00 3.40
N TRP A 61 -25.48 10.81 2.63
CA TRP A 61 -24.59 11.85 3.14
C TRP A 61 -25.14 13.29 2.99
N GLU A 62 -26.46 13.42 2.87
CA GLU A 62 -27.10 14.71 2.57
C GLU A 62 -26.96 15.74 3.70
N GLN A 63 -26.84 15.29 4.95
CA GLN A 63 -26.63 16.15 6.11
C GLN A 63 -25.62 15.53 7.08
N GLY A 64 -24.66 16.34 7.56
CA GLY A 64 -23.76 15.93 8.63
C GLY A 64 -22.52 15.15 8.21
N LEU A 65 -22.13 15.13 6.93
CA LEU A 65 -20.84 14.57 6.56
C LEU A 65 -19.70 15.38 7.22
N PRO A 66 -18.77 14.70 7.92
CA PRO A 66 -17.63 15.40 8.50
C PRO A 66 -16.77 16.06 7.41
N ARG A 67 -16.32 17.31 7.65
CA ARG A 67 -15.40 17.97 6.71
C ARG A 67 -14.07 17.27 6.60
N ARG A 68 -13.61 16.64 7.67
CA ARG A 68 -12.49 15.71 7.72
C ARG A 68 -13.04 14.35 8.02
N GLY A 69 -13.08 13.49 7.00
CA GLY A 69 -13.68 12.17 7.12
C GLY A 69 -12.93 11.10 6.37
N TYR A 70 -13.30 9.86 6.63
CA TYR A 70 -12.79 8.70 5.92
C TYR A 70 -13.82 7.59 5.83
N VAL A 71 -13.65 6.70 4.86
CA VAL A 71 -14.38 5.44 4.69
C VAL A 71 -13.41 4.29 4.47
N ILE A 72 -13.77 3.10 4.94
CA ILE A 72 -13.03 1.85 4.69
C ILE A 72 -13.92 0.91 3.90
N ARG A 73 -13.37 0.32 2.85
CA ARG A 73 -14.00 -0.76 2.10
C ARG A 73 -13.01 -1.91 1.94
N ASP A 74 -13.21 -2.99 2.67
CA ASP A 74 -12.28 -4.13 2.73
C ASP A 74 -10.87 -3.69 3.19
N GLY A 75 -9.84 -3.91 2.39
CA GLY A 75 -8.49 -3.42 2.62
C GLY A 75 -8.21 -2.04 2.03
N ALA A 76 -9.20 -1.40 1.38
CA ALA A 76 -9.06 -0.04 0.88
C ALA A 76 -9.58 1.00 1.87
N ILE A 77 -8.98 2.19 1.84
CA ILE A 77 -9.40 3.35 2.62
C ILE A 77 -9.36 4.61 1.76
N ALA A 78 -10.33 5.50 1.96
CA ALA A 78 -10.29 6.83 1.37
C ALA A 78 -10.63 7.87 2.43
N ALA A 79 -9.84 8.94 2.48
CA ALA A 79 -9.98 10.04 3.42
C ALA A 79 -10.04 11.37 2.68
N TRP A 80 -10.70 12.35 3.28
CA TRP A 80 -10.86 13.67 2.69
C TRP A 80 -10.80 14.79 3.73
N ALA A 81 -10.34 15.97 3.28
CA ALA A 81 -10.59 17.23 3.96
C ALA A 81 -11.25 18.21 2.97
N LEU A 82 -12.37 18.79 3.37
CA LEU A 82 -13.20 19.66 2.53
C LEU A 82 -13.06 21.12 2.96
N PRO A 83 -13.03 22.08 2.01
CA PRO A 83 -13.13 23.51 2.33
C PRO A 83 -14.53 23.86 2.85
N GLU A 84 -14.68 25.02 3.48
CA GLU A 84 -15.98 25.51 3.94
C GLU A 84 -16.97 25.68 2.81
N ALA A 85 -16.49 26.20 1.69
CA ALA A 85 -17.24 26.35 0.46
C ALA A 85 -16.33 26.01 -0.74
N LEU A 86 -16.91 25.41 -1.77
CA LEU A 86 -16.20 25.15 -3.00
C LEU A 86 -16.03 26.43 -3.79
N ASN A 87 -14.80 26.85 -4.05
CA ASN A 87 -14.51 28.00 -4.89
C ASN A 87 -14.94 27.77 -6.34
N PRO A 88 -15.49 28.79 -7.03
CA PRO A 88 -15.72 28.70 -8.47
C PRO A 88 -14.40 28.35 -9.19
N GLY A 89 -14.42 27.31 -10.04
CA GLY A 89 -13.24 26.87 -10.75
C GLY A 89 -12.35 25.87 -10.00
N ALA A 90 -12.63 25.53 -8.73
CA ALA A 90 -11.92 24.49 -8.00
C ALA A 90 -12.10 23.09 -8.65
N GLY A 91 -11.10 22.25 -8.50
CA GLY A 91 -11.12 20.82 -8.77
C GLY A 91 -11.01 20.02 -7.48
N LEU A 92 -10.87 18.70 -7.59
CA LEU A 92 -10.50 17.80 -6.51
C LEU A 92 -9.01 17.47 -6.64
N ARG A 93 -8.27 17.50 -5.54
CA ARG A 93 -6.86 17.13 -5.50
C ARG A 93 -6.71 15.76 -4.86
N ILE A 94 -6.45 14.76 -5.67
CA ILE A 94 -6.46 13.35 -5.27
C ILE A 94 -5.02 12.84 -5.20
N VAL A 95 -4.70 12.10 -4.15
CA VAL A 95 -3.52 11.23 -4.07
C VAL A 95 -4.02 9.80 -3.98
N GLY A 96 -3.59 8.97 -4.92
CA GLY A 96 -3.90 7.54 -4.98
C GLY A 96 -2.68 6.70 -4.63
N ALA A 97 -2.87 5.60 -3.89
CA ALA A 97 -1.89 4.58 -3.56
C ALA A 97 -2.59 3.23 -3.41
N HIS A 98 -1.87 2.15 -3.01
CA HIS A 98 -2.50 0.87 -2.68
C HIS A 98 -1.96 0.28 -1.37
N THR A 99 -2.76 -0.56 -0.73
CA THR A 99 -2.49 -1.13 0.60
C THR A 99 -2.02 -2.57 0.57
N ASP A 100 -2.30 -3.29 -0.51
CA ASP A 100 -1.91 -4.69 -0.69
C ASP A 100 -0.46 -4.81 -1.16
N SER A 101 0.10 -6.01 -1.03
CA SER A 101 1.46 -6.36 -1.45
C SER A 101 1.53 -7.85 -1.77
N PRO A 102 2.48 -8.31 -2.61
CA PRO A 102 2.59 -9.71 -2.97
C PRO A 102 2.87 -10.61 -1.76
N ALA A 103 2.19 -11.76 -1.72
CA ALA A 103 2.26 -12.70 -0.61
C ALA A 103 1.82 -14.12 -1.00
N LEU A 104 1.66 -14.98 0.01
CA LEU A 104 0.97 -16.27 -0.13
C LEU A 104 -0.36 -16.19 0.61
N LYS A 105 -1.50 -16.38 -0.10
CA LYS A 105 -2.85 -16.33 0.47
C LYS A 105 -3.32 -17.71 0.87
N LEU A 106 -3.92 -17.84 2.06
CA LEU A 106 -4.52 -19.08 2.53
C LEU A 106 -5.65 -19.51 1.60
N LYS A 107 -5.67 -20.82 1.27
CA LYS A 107 -6.79 -21.49 0.60
C LYS A 107 -7.77 -22.06 1.62
N PRO A 108 -9.02 -22.34 1.23
CA PRO A 108 -9.91 -23.22 2.01
C PRO A 108 -9.22 -24.57 2.30
N ALA A 109 -9.51 -25.17 3.46
CA ALA A 109 -8.77 -26.33 4.00
C ALA A 109 -7.26 -25.99 4.13
N ALA A 110 -6.98 -25.05 5.01
CA ALA A 110 -5.68 -24.38 5.11
C ALA A 110 -4.57 -25.28 5.64
N ALA A 111 -4.85 -26.49 6.19
CA ALA A 111 -3.83 -27.41 6.65
C ALA A 111 -3.70 -28.62 5.72
N LEU A 112 -2.46 -28.96 5.36
CA LEU A 112 -2.10 -30.17 4.58
C LEU A 112 -1.07 -30.98 5.34
N VAL A 113 -1.23 -32.32 5.35
CA VAL A 113 -0.26 -33.26 5.94
C VAL A 113 0.49 -34.01 4.83
N ARG A 114 1.83 -33.95 4.89
CA ARG A 114 2.70 -34.69 3.99
C ARG A 114 4.01 -35.06 4.68
N SER A 115 4.41 -36.31 4.57
CA SER A 115 5.71 -36.82 5.08
C SER A 115 5.97 -36.49 6.55
N GLY A 116 4.94 -36.51 7.41
CA GLY A 116 5.08 -36.22 8.83
C GLY A 116 5.12 -34.72 9.17
N TRP A 117 4.89 -33.85 8.20
CA TRP A 117 4.81 -32.39 8.37
C TRP A 117 3.41 -31.88 8.10
N GLN A 118 3.06 -30.82 8.78
CA GLN A 118 1.85 -30.03 8.51
C GLN A 118 2.23 -28.72 7.81
N PHE A 119 1.61 -28.49 6.65
CA PHE A 119 1.83 -27.31 5.82
C PHE A 119 0.60 -26.43 5.82
N ILE A 120 0.83 -25.14 5.59
CA ILE A 120 -0.23 -24.19 5.25
C ILE A 120 -0.52 -24.31 3.74
N ASN A 121 -1.78 -24.61 3.41
CA ASN A 121 -2.25 -24.63 2.02
C ASN A 121 -2.45 -23.20 1.55
N ALA A 122 -1.61 -22.74 0.65
CA ALA A 122 -1.63 -21.35 0.20
C ALA A 122 -1.47 -21.27 -1.33
N GLU A 123 -1.88 -20.14 -1.89
CA GLU A 123 -1.67 -19.79 -3.29
C GLU A 123 -0.93 -18.44 -3.39
N VAL A 124 -0.24 -18.24 -4.50
CA VAL A 124 0.50 -17.00 -4.76
C VAL A 124 -0.47 -15.86 -5.02
N TYR A 125 -0.33 -14.78 -4.28
CA TYR A 125 -1.05 -13.52 -4.47
C TYR A 125 -0.12 -12.48 -5.09
N GLY A 126 -0.52 -11.93 -6.24
CA GLY A 126 0.30 -10.96 -6.98
C GLY A 126 1.52 -11.58 -7.67
N GLY A 127 2.56 -10.76 -7.82
CA GLY A 127 3.81 -11.10 -8.49
C GLY A 127 5.03 -11.16 -7.55
N PRO A 128 5.06 -11.96 -6.45
CA PRO A 128 6.18 -11.96 -5.51
C PRO A 128 7.48 -12.48 -6.16
N LEU A 129 8.61 -11.94 -5.73
CA LEU A 129 9.92 -12.54 -5.96
C LEU A 129 10.06 -13.79 -5.10
N LEU A 130 9.59 -14.94 -5.63
CA LEU A 130 9.34 -16.17 -4.88
C LEU A 130 10.55 -16.64 -4.06
N ALA A 131 11.76 -16.56 -4.61
CA ALA A 131 13.00 -16.98 -3.93
C ALA A 131 13.27 -16.19 -2.64
N SER A 132 12.78 -14.96 -2.53
CA SER A 132 12.99 -14.13 -1.36
C SER A 132 12.16 -14.56 -0.15
N PHE A 133 11.10 -15.33 -0.35
CA PHE A 133 10.23 -15.88 0.70
C PHE A 133 10.77 -17.17 1.31
N LEU A 134 11.76 -17.80 0.65
CA LEU A 134 12.41 -18.99 1.17
C LEU A 134 13.24 -18.64 2.42
N ASP A 135 13.26 -19.57 3.37
CA ASP A 135 14.05 -19.50 4.60
C ASP A 135 13.81 -18.26 5.47
N ARG A 136 12.62 -17.68 5.36
CA ARG A 136 12.17 -16.60 6.25
C ARG A 136 11.03 -17.04 7.15
N GLU A 137 11.02 -16.52 8.35
CA GLU A 137 9.90 -16.70 9.29
C GLU A 137 8.73 -15.85 8.80
N LEU A 138 7.60 -16.54 8.61
CA LEU A 138 6.35 -15.94 8.15
C LEU A 138 5.30 -15.99 9.26
N GLY A 139 4.57 -14.91 9.39
CA GLY A 139 3.31 -14.83 10.12
C GLY A 139 2.13 -14.90 9.17
N LEU A 140 0.94 -15.00 9.74
CA LEU A 140 -0.34 -14.91 9.05
C LEU A 140 -1.05 -13.64 9.50
N ALA A 141 -1.64 -12.89 8.57
CA ALA A 141 -2.41 -11.71 8.88
C ALA A 141 -3.54 -11.49 7.87
N GLY A 142 -4.67 -10.97 8.35
CA GLY A 142 -5.82 -10.71 7.50
C GLY A 142 -7.08 -10.51 8.31
N ARG A 143 -8.22 -10.91 7.73
CA ARG A 143 -9.51 -10.87 8.41
C ARG A 143 -10.18 -12.25 8.46
N LEU A 144 -10.93 -12.46 9.52
CA LEU A 144 -11.89 -13.53 9.68
C LEU A 144 -13.29 -12.92 9.68
N THR A 145 -14.24 -13.60 9.05
CA THR A 145 -15.64 -13.17 9.04
C THR A 145 -16.50 -14.27 9.64
N THR A 146 -17.31 -13.93 10.62
CA THR A 146 -18.23 -14.83 11.31
C THR A 146 -19.58 -14.93 10.57
N ARG A 147 -20.40 -15.92 10.92
CA ARG A 147 -21.71 -16.19 10.27
C ARG A 147 -22.70 -15.05 10.39
N ASP A 148 -22.60 -14.24 11.43
CA ASP A 148 -23.40 -13.00 11.63
C ASP A 148 -22.86 -11.80 10.83
N GLY A 149 -21.74 -11.96 10.10
CA GLY A 149 -21.11 -10.93 9.29
C GLY A 149 -20.12 -10.05 10.02
N ALA A 150 -19.83 -10.31 11.30
CA ALA A 150 -18.79 -9.56 12.02
C ALA A 150 -17.39 -9.86 11.46
N VAL A 151 -16.56 -8.83 11.40
CA VAL A 151 -15.19 -8.90 10.84
C VAL A 151 -14.18 -8.71 11.95
N HIS A 152 -13.23 -9.62 12.04
CA HIS A 152 -12.16 -9.63 13.04
C HIS A 152 -10.81 -9.64 12.34
N LEU A 153 -9.97 -8.66 12.64
CA LEU A 153 -8.58 -8.67 12.19
C LEU A 153 -7.78 -9.67 13.02
N VAL A 154 -6.95 -10.45 12.36
CA VAL A 154 -6.09 -11.44 12.99
C VAL A 154 -4.66 -11.30 12.51
N ARG A 155 -3.71 -11.43 13.45
CA ARG A 155 -2.28 -11.40 13.20
C ARG A 155 -1.58 -12.39 14.12
N THR A 156 -0.70 -13.22 13.55
CA THR A 156 0.18 -14.12 14.31
C THR A 156 1.59 -13.53 14.44
N GLY A 157 2.41 -14.09 15.30
CA GLY A 157 3.86 -13.98 15.24
C GLY A 157 4.46 -14.88 14.14
N PRO A 158 5.78 -15.18 14.22
CA PRO A 158 6.46 -16.10 13.31
C PRO A 158 6.00 -17.54 13.60
N ILE A 159 5.20 -18.12 12.71
CA ILE A 159 4.62 -19.46 12.88
C ILE A 159 4.83 -20.39 11.69
N ALA A 160 5.36 -19.87 10.59
CA ALA A 160 5.52 -20.66 9.37
C ALA A 160 6.82 -20.32 8.64
N ARG A 161 7.27 -21.22 7.76
CA ARG A 161 8.46 -21.01 6.94
C ARG A 161 8.39 -21.83 5.66
N VAL A 162 8.75 -21.28 4.53
CA VAL A 162 9.00 -22.02 3.30
C VAL A 162 10.47 -22.44 3.30
N ALA A 163 10.74 -23.72 3.57
CA ALA A 163 12.11 -24.23 3.63
C ALA A 163 12.67 -24.50 2.23
N GLN A 164 13.85 -23.98 1.93
CA GLN A 164 14.56 -24.28 0.69
C GLN A 164 15.24 -25.65 0.76
N ILE A 165 15.39 -26.29 -0.41
CA ILE A 165 16.16 -27.54 -0.51
C ILE A 165 17.65 -27.29 -0.28
N ALA A 166 18.29 -28.19 0.47
CA ALA A 166 19.73 -28.12 0.70
C ALA A 166 20.52 -28.55 -0.56
N PRO A 167 21.70 -27.95 -0.83
CA PRO A 167 22.53 -28.30 -1.99
C PRO A 167 23.03 -29.76 -1.96
N HIS A 168 22.95 -30.42 -0.82
CA HIS A 168 23.25 -31.86 -0.69
C HIS A 168 22.20 -32.75 -1.36
N LEU A 169 20.95 -32.25 -1.48
CA LEU A 169 19.81 -32.96 -2.11
C LEU A 169 19.61 -32.53 -3.56
N ASP A 170 19.97 -31.31 -3.92
CA ASP A 170 19.98 -30.78 -5.29
C ASP A 170 21.24 -29.97 -5.52
N ARG A 171 22.21 -30.52 -6.22
CA ARG A 171 23.50 -29.88 -6.48
C ARG A 171 23.42 -28.71 -7.48
N SER A 172 22.32 -28.66 -8.26
CA SER A 172 22.09 -27.60 -9.25
C SER A 172 21.41 -26.36 -8.68
N VAL A 173 20.96 -26.38 -7.41
CA VAL A 173 20.14 -25.32 -6.81
C VAL A 173 20.82 -23.93 -6.85
N ASN A 174 22.16 -23.87 -6.84
CA ASN A 174 22.87 -22.61 -6.95
C ASN A 174 23.02 -22.10 -8.39
N ASP A 175 22.86 -22.97 -9.38
CA ASP A 175 22.94 -22.61 -10.81
C ASP A 175 21.56 -22.27 -11.36
N THR A 176 20.53 -23.04 -10.92
CA THR A 176 19.15 -22.85 -11.36
C THR A 176 18.18 -23.21 -10.24
N LEU A 177 17.49 -22.23 -9.69
CA LEU A 177 16.42 -22.41 -8.73
C LEU A 177 15.06 -22.39 -9.45
N HIS A 178 14.45 -23.57 -9.61
CA HIS A 178 13.09 -23.71 -10.14
C HIS A 178 12.10 -23.90 -8.99
N LEU A 179 11.13 -23.00 -8.86
CA LEU A 179 10.09 -23.03 -7.83
C LEU A 179 8.73 -23.37 -8.45
N ASP A 180 8.27 -24.61 -8.25
CA ASP A 180 6.89 -24.98 -8.54
C ASP A 180 5.96 -24.37 -7.50
N ARG A 181 4.97 -23.58 -7.96
CA ARG A 181 4.08 -22.80 -7.07
C ARG A 181 3.15 -23.69 -6.25
N GLN A 182 2.84 -24.90 -6.70
CA GLN A 182 1.92 -25.81 -6.01
C GLN A 182 2.62 -26.67 -4.96
N THR A 183 3.91 -26.96 -5.13
CA THR A 183 4.61 -27.94 -4.28
C THR A 183 5.74 -27.36 -3.46
N HIS A 184 6.45 -26.31 -3.95
CA HIS A 184 7.66 -25.79 -3.32
C HIS A 184 7.42 -24.56 -2.44
N LEU A 185 6.22 -23.95 -2.50
CA LEU A 185 5.90 -22.70 -1.80
C LEU A 185 4.91 -22.88 -0.64
N LEU A 186 4.64 -24.13 -0.24
CA LEU A 186 3.78 -24.39 0.92
C LEU A 186 4.56 -24.15 2.21
N PRO A 187 4.13 -23.17 3.06
CA PRO A 187 4.83 -22.94 4.32
C PRO A 187 4.67 -24.12 5.29
N LEU A 188 5.76 -24.57 5.85
CA LEU A 188 5.79 -25.49 6.99
C LEU A 188 5.30 -24.74 8.23
N TRP A 189 4.38 -25.34 8.98
CA TRP A 189 3.85 -24.72 10.18
C TRP A 189 4.05 -25.58 11.45
N SER A 190 4.01 -26.94 11.31
CA SER A 190 4.24 -27.81 12.45
C SER A 190 4.64 -29.23 12.03
N LEU A 191 5.00 -30.08 12.97
CA LEU A 191 5.03 -31.53 12.77
C LEU A 191 3.60 -32.09 12.82
N ALA A 192 3.30 -33.04 11.94
CA ALA A 192 2.01 -33.71 11.97
C ALA A 192 1.93 -34.66 13.19
N GLY A 193 1.05 -34.33 14.12
CA GLY A 193 0.68 -35.23 15.22
C GLY A 193 -0.40 -36.23 14.79
N PRO A 194 -0.78 -37.16 15.68
CA PRO A 194 -1.86 -38.12 15.43
C PRO A 194 -3.22 -37.42 15.21
N ASP A 195 -3.41 -36.23 15.75
CA ASP A 195 -4.64 -35.43 15.72
C ASP A 195 -4.54 -34.24 14.75
N ALA A 196 -3.68 -34.33 13.72
CA ALA A 196 -3.52 -33.26 12.73
C ALA A 196 -4.82 -33.07 11.93
N ALA A 197 -5.58 -32.04 12.27
CA ALA A 197 -6.86 -31.71 11.63
C ALA A 197 -6.67 -30.85 10.38
N PRO A 198 -7.53 -30.96 9.35
CA PRO A 198 -7.44 -30.17 8.13
C PRO A 198 -7.79 -28.67 8.35
N ASP A 199 -8.47 -28.34 9.42
CA ASP A 199 -8.88 -26.98 9.83
C ASP A 199 -8.02 -26.43 10.99
N ALA A 200 -6.86 -27.05 11.27
CA ALA A 200 -6.00 -26.66 12.40
C ALA A 200 -5.51 -25.20 12.28
N VAL A 201 -5.25 -24.69 11.06
CA VAL A 201 -4.80 -23.31 10.84
C VAL A 201 -5.93 -22.34 11.13
N GLU A 202 -7.12 -22.59 10.60
CA GLU A 202 -8.32 -21.77 10.82
C GLU A 202 -8.70 -21.74 12.30
N THR A 203 -8.66 -22.90 12.97
CA THR A 203 -8.91 -23.01 14.41
C THR A 203 -7.94 -22.15 15.21
N HIS A 204 -6.64 -22.24 14.92
CA HIS A 204 -5.63 -21.42 15.57
C HIS A 204 -5.85 -19.90 15.35
N LEU A 205 -6.23 -19.49 14.15
CA LEU A 205 -6.56 -18.08 13.87
C LEU A 205 -7.81 -17.62 14.63
N CYS A 206 -8.82 -18.49 14.75
CA CYS A 206 -10.01 -18.21 15.57
C CYS A 206 -9.66 -18.05 17.06
N GLU A 207 -8.80 -18.91 17.61
CA GLU A 207 -8.31 -18.79 18.99
C GLU A 207 -7.65 -17.44 19.24
N ILE A 208 -6.77 -16.98 18.32
CA ILE A 208 -6.10 -15.67 18.42
C ILE A 208 -7.12 -14.53 18.37
N ALA A 209 -8.13 -14.64 17.51
CA ALA A 209 -9.16 -13.63 17.33
C ALA A 209 -10.24 -13.66 18.44
N GLY A 210 -10.24 -14.68 19.29
CA GLY A 210 -11.28 -14.88 20.32
C GLY A 210 -12.64 -15.26 19.76
N ILE A 211 -12.68 -16.00 18.63
CA ILE A 211 -13.88 -16.45 17.92
C ILE A 211 -14.04 -17.97 18.10
N ASP A 212 -15.26 -18.43 18.30
CA ASP A 212 -15.56 -19.86 18.22
C ASP A 212 -15.33 -20.34 16.78
N PRO A 213 -14.48 -21.34 16.52
CA PRO A 213 -14.26 -21.88 15.19
C PRO A 213 -15.55 -22.30 14.44
N ALA A 214 -16.58 -22.70 15.18
CA ALA A 214 -17.89 -23.04 14.60
C ALA A 214 -18.61 -21.83 13.97
N GLU A 215 -18.29 -20.62 14.42
CA GLU A 215 -18.85 -19.38 13.89
C GLU A 215 -18.08 -18.83 12.68
N LEU A 216 -16.91 -19.37 12.36
CA LEU A 216 -16.15 -18.92 11.19
C LEU A 216 -16.94 -19.20 9.90
N ALA A 217 -17.17 -18.16 9.09
CA ALA A 217 -17.82 -18.25 7.79
C ALA A 217 -16.83 -18.14 6.63
N GLY A 218 -15.75 -17.38 6.80
CA GLY A 218 -14.72 -17.20 5.78
C GLY A 218 -13.52 -16.42 6.29
N HIS A 219 -12.45 -16.43 5.50
CA HIS A 219 -11.23 -15.72 5.83
C HIS A 219 -10.56 -15.13 4.57
N ASP A 220 -9.91 -14.01 4.75
CA ASP A 220 -8.95 -13.43 3.82
C ASP A 220 -7.65 -13.21 4.58
N VAL A 221 -6.80 -14.21 4.57
CA VAL A 221 -5.55 -14.23 5.34
C VAL A 221 -4.38 -14.50 4.41
N LEU A 222 -3.30 -13.74 4.59
CA LEU A 222 -2.08 -13.84 3.81
C LEU A 222 -0.88 -14.06 4.74
N THR A 223 0.18 -14.62 4.18
CA THR A 223 1.47 -14.65 4.88
C THR A 223 2.12 -13.26 4.84
N TYR A 224 2.90 -12.95 5.86
CA TYR A 224 3.77 -11.78 5.85
C TYR A 224 5.13 -12.11 6.47
N PRO A 225 6.26 -11.54 5.98
CA PRO A 225 7.56 -11.67 6.62
C PRO A 225 7.55 -10.97 7.98
N THR A 226 7.93 -11.70 9.04
CA THR A 226 7.91 -11.18 10.43
C THR A 226 9.18 -10.42 10.79
N GLN A 227 10.21 -10.44 9.94
CA GLN A 227 11.42 -9.67 10.14
C GLN A 227 11.11 -8.18 10.15
N ALA A 228 11.42 -7.50 11.25
CA ALA A 228 11.18 -6.06 11.40
C ALA A 228 11.91 -5.24 10.35
N PRO A 229 11.32 -4.11 9.88
CA PRO A 229 12.05 -3.12 9.09
C PRO A 229 13.31 -2.66 9.81
N ALA A 230 14.37 -2.34 9.05
CA ALA A 230 15.61 -1.87 9.65
C ALA A 230 16.37 -0.93 8.72
N ARG A 231 16.95 0.12 9.28
CA ARG A 231 17.96 0.95 8.59
C ARG A 231 19.24 0.15 8.46
N PHE A 232 19.95 0.35 7.38
CA PHE A 232 21.25 -0.25 7.12
C PHE A 232 22.05 0.61 6.13
N GLY A 233 23.21 0.13 5.76
CA GLY A 233 24.20 0.87 4.96
C GLY A 233 25.30 1.42 5.86
N ARG A 234 26.36 1.93 5.24
CA ARG A 234 27.51 2.47 5.99
C ARG A 234 27.10 3.65 6.89
N ASP A 235 26.24 4.51 6.33
CA ASP A 235 25.83 5.76 6.97
C ASP A 235 24.34 5.74 7.35
N GLY A 236 23.69 4.54 7.36
CA GLY A 236 22.28 4.35 7.67
C GLY A 236 21.31 4.84 6.59
N GLU A 237 21.82 4.99 5.36
CA GLU A 237 21.14 5.64 4.24
C GLU A 237 20.04 4.81 3.57
N PHE A 238 19.90 3.52 3.95
CA PHE A 238 18.94 2.61 3.37
C PHE A 238 17.95 2.07 4.41
N LEU A 239 16.75 1.74 3.95
CA LEU A 239 15.72 1.03 4.69
C LEU A 239 15.47 -0.32 4.04
N ALA A 240 15.57 -1.41 4.80
CA ALA A 240 15.12 -2.73 4.38
C ALA A 240 13.82 -3.09 5.05
N SER A 241 12.79 -3.38 4.27
CA SER A 241 11.47 -3.77 4.76
C SER A 241 10.73 -4.62 3.73
N SER A 242 9.74 -5.38 4.15
CA SER A 242 8.70 -5.89 3.26
C SER A 242 7.65 -4.81 3.02
N ARG A 243 6.91 -4.90 1.91
CA ARG A 243 5.73 -4.06 1.62
C ARG A 243 6.02 -2.54 1.52
N LEU A 244 7.26 -2.14 1.18
CA LEU A 244 7.52 -0.75 0.80
C LEU A 244 6.73 -0.38 -0.44
N ASP A 245 6.61 -1.30 -1.37
CA ASP A 245 5.57 -1.35 -2.38
C ASP A 245 4.29 -1.92 -1.77
N ASN A 246 3.26 -1.11 -1.49
CA ASN A 246 3.23 0.34 -1.72
C ASN A 246 2.90 1.12 -0.42
N LEU A 247 3.17 0.51 0.75
CA LEU A 247 2.95 1.16 2.06
C LEU A 247 3.79 2.43 2.23
N SER A 248 4.90 2.57 1.48
CA SER A 248 5.69 3.81 1.45
C SER A 248 4.89 5.00 0.90
N SER A 249 4.12 4.79 -0.17
CA SER A 249 3.27 5.83 -0.75
C SER A 249 2.02 6.10 0.07
N VAL A 250 1.41 5.06 0.65
CA VAL A 250 0.29 5.22 1.60
C VAL A 250 0.74 6.06 2.80
N HIS A 251 1.90 5.74 3.38
CA HIS A 251 2.45 6.49 4.51
C HIS A 251 2.77 7.94 4.13
N ALA A 252 3.36 8.18 2.95
CA ALA A 252 3.67 9.54 2.49
C ALA A 252 2.40 10.40 2.35
N GLY A 253 1.34 9.85 1.75
CA GLY A 253 0.05 10.51 1.64
C GLY A 253 -0.61 10.74 3.01
N LEU A 254 -0.53 9.76 3.91
CA LEU A 254 -1.07 9.88 5.27
C LEU A 254 -0.37 10.99 6.07
N VAL A 255 0.97 11.02 6.09
CA VAL A 255 1.76 12.06 6.77
C VAL A 255 1.46 13.45 6.21
N ALA A 256 1.35 13.57 4.88
CA ALA A 256 0.99 14.83 4.24
C ALA A 256 -0.42 15.31 4.64
N LEU A 257 -1.40 14.39 4.75
CA LEU A 257 -2.76 14.70 5.17
C LEU A 257 -2.86 15.05 6.65
N GLU A 258 -2.13 14.33 7.50
CA GLU A 258 -2.02 14.64 8.94
C GLU A 258 -1.42 16.03 9.18
N ALA A 259 -0.33 16.37 8.46
CA ALA A 259 0.31 17.68 8.54
C ALA A 259 -0.62 18.81 8.06
N LEU A 260 -1.39 18.58 6.99
CA LEU A 260 -2.42 19.51 6.54
C LEU A 260 -3.48 19.74 7.62
N ALA A 261 -3.92 18.66 8.28
CA ALA A 261 -4.89 18.73 9.36
C ALA A 261 -4.35 19.48 10.58
N ALA A 262 -3.10 19.22 10.96
CA ALA A 262 -2.43 19.87 12.10
C ALA A 262 -2.22 21.37 11.91
N ALA A 263 -2.05 21.83 10.65
CA ALA A 263 -1.92 23.26 10.34
C ALA A 263 -3.17 24.10 10.70
N GLY A 264 -4.31 23.43 10.95
CA GLY A 264 -5.56 24.09 11.39
C GLY A 264 -6.23 24.95 10.31
N THR A 265 -5.64 25.05 9.12
CA THR A 265 -6.21 25.76 7.98
C THR A 265 -7.05 24.82 7.14
N GLU A 266 -8.17 25.31 6.61
CA GLU A 266 -8.95 24.56 5.64
C GLU A 266 -8.24 24.56 4.28
N PRO A 267 -8.26 23.44 3.53
CA PRO A 267 -7.71 23.43 2.19
C PRO A 267 -8.52 24.32 1.25
N ALA A 268 -7.85 24.94 0.27
CA ALA A 268 -8.53 25.79 -0.73
C ALA A 268 -9.42 24.98 -1.69
N GLU A 269 -9.08 23.71 -1.90
CA GLU A 269 -9.79 22.74 -2.73
C GLU A 269 -10.00 21.45 -1.93
N PRO A 270 -11.02 20.62 -2.25
CA PRO A 270 -11.15 19.31 -1.62
C PRO A 270 -9.93 18.45 -1.86
N VAL A 271 -9.31 17.93 -0.80
CA VAL A 271 -8.17 17.02 -0.86
C VAL A 271 -8.62 15.62 -0.48
N ILE A 272 -8.15 14.62 -1.22
CA ILE A 272 -8.53 13.23 -1.07
C ILE A 272 -7.28 12.36 -1.08
N LEU A 273 -7.12 11.51 -0.07
CA LEU A 273 -6.22 10.37 -0.08
C LEU A 273 -7.05 9.13 -0.35
N VAL A 274 -6.67 8.30 -1.32
CA VAL A 274 -7.26 6.97 -1.52
C VAL A 274 -6.15 5.94 -1.59
N ALA A 275 -6.23 4.89 -0.78
CA ALA A 275 -5.38 3.72 -0.86
C ALA A 275 -6.26 2.52 -1.21
N PHE A 276 -6.08 2.00 -2.42
CA PHE A 276 -6.86 0.89 -2.96
C PHE A 276 -6.36 -0.46 -2.44
N ASP A 277 -7.20 -1.49 -2.54
CA ASP A 277 -6.83 -2.88 -2.33
C ASP A 277 -6.73 -3.59 -3.69
N HIS A 278 -6.03 -4.71 -3.75
CA HIS A 278 -5.95 -5.59 -4.94
C HIS A 278 -5.25 -4.97 -6.17
N GLU A 279 -4.36 -4.01 -6.00
CA GLU A 279 -3.52 -3.49 -7.11
C GLU A 279 -2.69 -4.61 -7.71
N GLU A 280 -2.05 -5.42 -6.87
CA GLU A 280 -1.12 -6.50 -7.20
C GLU A 280 -1.75 -7.66 -8.00
N VAL A 281 -3.06 -7.66 -8.12
CA VAL A 281 -3.83 -8.65 -8.90
C VAL A 281 -4.71 -7.99 -9.97
N GLY A 282 -4.40 -6.74 -10.33
CA GLY A 282 -4.97 -6.04 -11.49
C GLY A 282 -6.11 -5.08 -11.18
N SER A 283 -6.38 -4.74 -9.93
CA SER A 283 -7.35 -3.70 -9.52
C SER A 283 -8.84 -3.96 -9.86
N ASP A 284 -9.20 -5.05 -10.53
CA ASP A 284 -10.57 -5.32 -11.01
C ASP A 284 -11.45 -5.91 -9.90
N THR A 285 -11.59 -5.17 -8.80
CA THR A 285 -12.42 -5.55 -7.65
C THR A 285 -13.22 -4.37 -7.13
N ARG A 286 -14.18 -4.61 -6.22
CA ARG A 286 -15.02 -3.54 -5.65
C ARG A 286 -14.25 -2.51 -4.81
N SER A 287 -13.06 -2.86 -4.31
CA SER A 287 -12.14 -2.04 -3.50
C SER A 287 -10.87 -1.65 -4.24
N GLY A 288 -10.64 -2.19 -5.44
CA GLY A 288 -9.54 -1.82 -6.33
C GLY A 288 -9.83 -0.57 -7.15
N ALA A 289 -8.81 -0.03 -7.79
CA ALA A 289 -8.91 1.19 -8.61
C ALA A 289 -9.85 1.01 -9.83
N GLY A 290 -9.97 -0.21 -10.37
CA GLY A 290 -10.92 -0.57 -11.42
C GLY A 290 -12.37 -0.61 -10.95
N GLY A 291 -12.60 -0.74 -9.64
CA GLY A 291 -13.92 -0.74 -9.01
C GLY A 291 -14.53 0.66 -8.86
N PRO A 292 -15.76 0.73 -8.33
CA PRO A 292 -16.49 2.00 -8.20
C PRO A 292 -16.12 2.81 -6.94
N PHE A 293 -15.14 2.39 -6.14
CA PHE A 293 -14.89 2.97 -4.82
C PHE A 293 -14.63 4.47 -4.89
N LEU A 294 -13.61 4.87 -5.63
CA LEU A 294 -13.24 6.28 -5.76
C LEU A 294 -14.33 7.09 -6.46
N GLU A 295 -14.86 6.60 -7.59
CA GLU A 295 -15.90 7.30 -8.33
C GLU A 295 -17.13 7.57 -7.46
N THR A 296 -17.60 6.57 -6.72
CA THR A 296 -18.74 6.70 -5.81
C THR A 296 -18.46 7.75 -4.73
N LEU A 297 -17.25 7.71 -4.13
CA LEU A 297 -16.82 8.70 -3.15
C LEU A 297 -16.87 10.12 -3.73
N LEU A 298 -16.21 10.36 -4.86
CA LEU A 298 -16.13 11.70 -5.47
C LEU A 298 -17.50 12.25 -5.83
N ARG A 299 -18.41 11.44 -6.40
CA ARG A 299 -19.79 11.82 -6.71
C ARG A 299 -20.59 12.16 -5.45
N ARG A 300 -20.36 11.45 -4.34
CA ARG A 300 -21.02 11.71 -3.05
C ARG A 300 -20.48 13.01 -2.41
N LEU A 301 -19.17 13.22 -2.41
CA LEU A 301 -18.55 14.45 -1.91
C LEU A 301 -18.99 15.68 -2.73
N ALA A 302 -19.03 15.57 -4.06
CA ALA A 302 -19.52 16.64 -4.92
C ALA A 302 -20.96 17.06 -4.57
N ARG A 303 -21.86 16.11 -4.33
CA ARG A 303 -23.24 16.41 -3.90
C ARG A 303 -23.30 17.13 -2.57
N VAL A 304 -22.49 16.71 -1.59
CA VAL A 304 -22.38 17.39 -0.29
C VAL A 304 -21.87 18.83 -0.44
N LEU A 305 -21.00 19.08 -1.43
CA LEU A 305 -20.51 20.42 -1.79
C LEU A 305 -21.49 21.19 -2.69
N GLY A 306 -22.70 20.69 -2.92
CA GLY A 306 -23.71 21.34 -3.73
C GLY A 306 -23.51 21.21 -5.23
N VAL A 307 -22.65 20.32 -5.70
CA VAL A 307 -22.33 20.13 -7.13
C VAL A 307 -23.04 18.90 -7.68
N SER A 308 -23.78 19.06 -8.79
CA SER A 308 -24.51 17.99 -9.48
C SER A 308 -24.67 18.29 -10.97
N GLY A 309 -25.18 17.30 -11.73
CA GLY A 309 -25.41 17.43 -13.17
C GLY A 309 -24.15 17.81 -13.92
N ASP A 310 -24.23 18.74 -14.87
CA ASP A 310 -23.12 19.22 -15.69
C ASP A 310 -21.99 19.84 -14.85
N GLY A 311 -22.34 20.42 -13.69
CA GLY A 311 -21.35 20.93 -12.73
C GLY A 311 -20.42 19.85 -12.18
N LEU A 312 -20.90 18.61 -12.06
CA LEU A 312 -20.07 17.48 -11.65
C LEU A 312 -19.04 17.12 -12.72
N GLU A 313 -19.45 17.08 -13.99
CA GLU A 313 -18.54 16.81 -15.11
C GLU A 313 -17.46 17.89 -15.22
N ALA A 314 -17.85 19.16 -15.05
CA ALA A 314 -16.91 20.26 -15.00
C ALA A 314 -15.96 20.22 -13.80
N LEU A 315 -16.43 19.78 -12.62
CA LEU A 315 -15.59 19.54 -11.43
C LEU A 315 -14.56 18.44 -11.71
N MET A 316 -14.99 17.31 -12.27
CA MET A 316 -14.11 16.20 -12.62
C MET A 316 -13.05 16.61 -13.65
N ALA A 317 -13.42 17.36 -14.68
CA ALA A 317 -12.50 17.85 -15.70
C ALA A 317 -11.41 18.81 -15.16
N ARG A 318 -11.67 19.50 -14.05
CA ARG A 318 -10.68 20.34 -13.37
C ARG A 318 -9.87 19.59 -12.30
N SER A 319 -10.31 18.39 -11.94
CA SER A 319 -9.67 17.58 -10.91
C SER A 319 -8.36 16.98 -11.38
N THR A 320 -7.47 16.71 -10.44
CA THR A 320 -6.16 16.11 -10.71
C THR A 320 -5.88 14.97 -9.73
N CYS A 321 -5.08 14.00 -10.17
CA CYS A 321 -4.68 12.87 -9.36
C CYS A 321 -3.16 12.67 -9.44
N VAL A 322 -2.51 12.57 -8.29
CA VAL A 322 -1.15 12.04 -8.16
C VAL A 322 -1.29 10.57 -7.76
N SER A 323 -1.00 9.67 -8.69
CA SER A 323 -0.93 8.23 -8.48
C SER A 323 0.46 7.91 -7.94
N ALA A 324 0.53 7.69 -6.62
CA ALA A 324 1.78 7.42 -5.91
C ALA A 324 1.96 5.91 -5.74
N ASP A 325 2.97 5.37 -6.43
CA ASP A 325 3.29 3.96 -6.45
C ASP A 325 4.78 3.76 -6.65
N ALA A 326 5.41 2.85 -5.91
CA ALA A 326 6.85 2.64 -5.95
C ALA A 326 7.35 2.32 -7.38
N GLY A 327 8.60 2.65 -7.65
CA GLY A 327 9.22 2.38 -8.94
C GLY A 327 10.63 1.80 -8.78
N HIS A 328 11.29 1.48 -9.90
CA HIS A 328 12.60 0.86 -9.88
C HIS A 328 13.72 1.91 -9.81
N SER A 329 14.61 1.81 -8.84
CA SER A 329 15.95 2.37 -8.93
C SER A 329 16.78 1.55 -9.92
N VAL A 330 17.80 2.17 -10.53
CA VAL A 330 18.76 1.42 -11.34
C VAL A 330 19.44 0.36 -10.48
N HIS A 331 19.36 -0.88 -10.92
CA HIS A 331 20.01 -1.99 -10.24
C HIS A 331 21.48 -2.11 -10.70
N PRO A 332 22.48 -1.95 -9.80
CA PRO A 332 23.87 -1.81 -10.19
C PRO A 332 24.42 -3.05 -10.93
N ALA A 333 23.94 -4.25 -10.60
CA ALA A 333 24.36 -5.48 -11.27
C ALA A 333 23.60 -5.77 -12.58
N TYR A 334 22.47 -5.07 -12.83
CA TYR A 334 21.62 -5.26 -14.00
C TYR A 334 21.30 -3.93 -14.71
N SER A 335 22.26 -2.99 -14.70
CA SER A 335 22.08 -1.65 -15.28
C SER A 335 21.70 -1.67 -16.76
N HIS A 336 22.07 -2.72 -17.49
CA HIS A 336 21.72 -2.92 -18.90
C HIS A 336 20.22 -3.18 -19.15
N LEU A 337 19.43 -3.49 -18.11
CA LEU A 337 17.98 -3.63 -18.17
C LEU A 337 17.24 -2.31 -17.95
N HIS A 338 17.96 -1.23 -17.61
CA HIS A 338 17.41 0.11 -17.46
C HIS A 338 17.68 0.96 -18.71
N ASP A 339 16.99 2.10 -18.83
CA ASP A 339 17.26 3.07 -19.89
C ASP A 339 18.70 3.60 -19.75
N PRO A 340 19.48 3.73 -20.84
CA PRO A 340 20.86 4.15 -20.75
C PRO A 340 21.07 5.64 -20.41
N ALA A 341 20.05 6.47 -20.58
CA ALA A 341 20.10 7.92 -20.36
C ALA A 341 19.37 8.35 -19.08
N VAL A 342 18.28 7.66 -18.71
CA VAL A 342 17.46 7.97 -17.54
C VAL A 342 17.68 6.90 -16.48
N GLN A 343 18.51 7.21 -15.48
CA GLN A 343 18.99 6.26 -14.49
C GLN A 343 18.73 6.74 -13.06
N PRO A 344 17.50 6.64 -12.56
CA PRO A 344 17.16 7.11 -11.23
C PRO A 344 17.79 6.24 -10.14
N LEU A 345 18.17 6.89 -9.04
CA LEU A 345 18.84 6.27 -7.89
C LEU A 345 18.06 6.49 -6.60
N ILE A 346 18.26 5.58 -5.64
CA ILE A 346 17.80 5.72 -4.27
C ILE A 346 18.43 6.97 -3.62
N ASN A 347 17.68 7.70 -2.80
CA ASN A 347 18.07 8.95 -2.12
C ASN A 347 18.38 10.13 -3.07
N HIS A 348 17.79 10.13 -4.26
CA HIS A 348 17.90 11.22 -5.23
C HIS A 348 16.57 11.89 -5.56
N GLY A 349 15.50 11.51 -4.88
CA GLY A 349 14.16 12.06 -5.02
C GLY A 349 13.14 11.08 -5.60
N PRO A 350 11.86 11.33 -5.38
CA PRO A 350 10.78 10.54 -5.97
C PRO A 350 10.82 10.60 -7.49
N LEU A 351 10.35 9.51 -8.08
CA LEU A 351 10.28 9.29 -9.52
C LEU A 351 9.07 10.02 -10.11
N LEU A 352 9.24 10.62 -11.30
CA LEU A 352 8.18 10.92 -12.24
C LEU A 352 8.16 9.80 -13.28
N LYS A 353 7.13 8.97 -13.30
CA LYS A 353 7.04 7.79 -14.16
C LYS A 353 6.41 8.15 -15.52
N ILE A 354 7.12 7.91 -16.61
CA ILE A 354 6.70 8.26 -17.98
C ILE A 354 6.73 7.00 -18.86
N ASN A 355 5.69 6.77 -19.64
CA ASN A 355 5.65 5.67 -20.60
C ASN A 355 4.84 6.03 -21.85
N ALA A 356 5.45 5.88 -23.03
CA ALA A 356 4.84 6.21 -24.31
C ALA A 356 3.58 5.38 -24.65
N GLN A 357 3.43 4.19 -24.05
CA GLN A 357 2.26 3.32 -24.24
C GLN A 357 1.21 3.51 -23.15
N GLN A 358 1.32 4.58 -22.35
CA GLN A 358 0.38 4.91 -21.27
C GLN A 358 0.22 3.78 -20.22
N ARG A 359 1.32 3.04 -19.97
CA ARG A 359 1.41 2.13 -18.82
C ARG A 359 1.51 2.92 -17.50
N TYR A 360 1.90 4.18 -17.60
CA TYR A 360 1.77 5.25 -16.62
C TYR A 360 0.95 6.37 -17.26
N ALA A 361 0.06 7.01 -16.50
CA ALA A 361 -0.86 8.03 -17.00
C ALA A 361 -0.20 9.39 -17.25
N THR A 362 1.05 9.55 -16.86
CA THR A 362 1.77 10.83 -16.94
C THR A 362 1.84 11.33 -18.37
N ASP A 363 1.30 12.54 -18.57
CA ASP A 363 1.48 13.37 -19.75
C ASP A 363 2.20 14.69 -19.39
N ALA A 364 2.35 15.60 -20.36
CA ALA A 364 3.01 16.88 -20.11
C ALA A 364 2.28 17.77 -19.08
N ALA A 365 0.95 17.69 -19.02
CA ALA A 365 0.16 18.43 -18.03
C ALA A 365 0.36 17.86 -16.62
N GLY A 366 0.31 16.53 -16.46
CA GLY A 366 0.59 15.84 -15.22
C GLY A 366 2.03 16.08 -14.74
N ALA A 367 3.02 16.01 -15.65
CA ALA A 367 4.42 16.32 -15.34
C ALA A 367 4.60 17.75 -14.82
N ALA A 368 3.87 18.72 -15.39
CA ALA A 368 3.92 20.11 -14.93
C ALA A 368 3.30 20.29 -13.52
N ILE A 369 2.25 19.52 -13.18
CA ILE A 369 1.66 19.49 -11.83
C ILE A 369 2.71 18.99 -10.83
N TRP A 370 3.36 17.87 -11.13
CA TRP A 370 4.37 17.30 -10.27
C TRP A 370 5.59 18.21 -10.08
N ALA A 371 6.07 18.80 -11.16
CA ALA A 371 7.20 19.74 -11.12
C ALA A 371 6.91 20.95 -10.21
N ARG A 372 5.68 21.51 -10.27
CA ARG A 372 5.28 22.60 -9.35
C ARG A 372 5.26 22.13 -7.89
N ALA A 373 4.70 20.95 -7.61
CA ALA A 373 4.64 20.40 -6.27
C ALA A 373 6.05 20.20 -5.68
N CYS A 374 6.98 19.61 -6.43
CA CYS A 374 8.36 19.44 -6.01
C CYS A 374 9.09 20.78 -5.81
N THR A 375 8.90 21.73 -6.73
CA THR A 375 9.50 23.08 -6.63
C THR A 375 9.01 23.80 -5.37
N ALA A 376 7.70 23.77 -5.10
CA ALA A 376 7.11 24.43 -3.93
C ALA A 376 7.57 23.77 -2.62
N ALA A 377 7.78 22.46 -2.63
CA ALA A 377 8.33 21.71 -1.50
C ALA A 377 9.86 21.90 -1.34
N GLY A 378 10.56 22.35 -2.38
CA GLY A 378 12.02 22.42 -2.39
C GLY A 378 12.70 21.06 -2.41
N VAL A 379 12.04 20.03 -2.98
CA VAL A 379 12.54 18.66 -3.03
C VAL A 379 13.01 18.27 -4.43
N PRO A 380 13.98 17.35 -4.56
CA PRO A 380 14.39 16.81 -5.86
C PRO A 380 13.31 15.90 -6.47
N SER A 381 13.38 15.68 -7.77
CA SER A 381 12.60 14.67 -8.49
C SER A 381 13.45 14.10 -9.62
N GLN A 382 13.21 12.84 -9.95
CA GLN A 382 13.91 12.13 -11.02
C GLN A 382 12.90 11.57 -12.02
N ASP A 383 13.27 11.55 -13.30
CA ASP A 383 12.46 10.86 -14.30
C ASP A 383 12.71 9.35 -14.25
N PHE A 384 11.67 8.59 -14.56
CA PHE A 384 11.73 7.15 -14.81
C PHE A 384 11.09 6.82 -16.15
N VAL A 385 11.85 6.13 -16.99
CA VAL A 385 11.36 5.50 -18.22
C VAL A 385 11.84 4.05 -18.28
N SER A 386 11.07 3.17 -18.90
CA SER A 386 11.46 1.78 -19.09
C SER A 386 12.47 1.64 -20.24
N ASN A 387 13.38 0.67 -20.13
CA ASN A 387 14.16 0.20 -21.27
C ASN A 387 13.22 -0.37 -22.35
N ASN A 388 13.43 -0.01 -23.63
CA ASN A 388 12.56 -0.41 -24.74
C ASN A 388 12.47 -1.94 -24.93
N ALA A 389 13.46 -2.71 -24.47
CA ALA A 389 13.50 -4.16 -24.57
C ALA A 389 12.89 -4.88 -23.33
N VAL A 390 12.48 -4.14 -22.29
CA VAL A 390 11.94 -4.67 -21.05
C VAL A 390 10.46 -4.28 -20.92
N PRO A 391 9.55 -5.23 -20.62
CA PRO A 391 8.15 -4.91 -20.38
C PRO A 391 7.99 -3.91 -19.24
N CYS A 392 7.17 -2.88 -19.46
CA CYS A 392 6.80 -1.92 -18.43
C CYS A 392 5.67 -2.47 -17.54
N GLY A 393 5.79 -2.29 -16.22
CA GLY A 393 4.69 -2.48 -15.28
C GLY A 393 3.54 -1.51 -15.54
N SER A 394 2.52 -1.55 -14.70
CA SER A 394 1.42 -0.59 -14.69
C SER A 394 1.13 -0.23 -13.23
N THR A 395 0.24 0.74 -13.03
CA THR A 395 -0.13 1.29 -11.73
C THR A 395 -1.63 1.55 -11.71
N ILE A 396 -2.16 2.04 -10.58
CA ILE A 396 -3.54 2.52 -10.49
C ILE A 396 -3.80 3.78 -11.34
N GLY A 397 -2.75 4.52 -11.75
CA GLY A 397 -2.86 5.80 -12.47
C GLY A 397 -3.63 5.71 -13.78
N PRO A 398 -3.23 4.85 -14.73
CA PRO A 398 -3.96 4.67 -15.99
C PRO A 398 -5.42 4.26 -15.82
N ILE A 399 -5.70 3.42 -14.80
CA ILE A 399 -7.05 2.98 -14.46
C ILE A 399 -7.89 4.17 -13.99
N THR A 400 -7.36 4.97 -13.07
CA THR A 400 -8.01 6.17 -12.53
C THR A 400 -8.27 7.19 -13.64
N ALA A 401 -7.25 7.48 -14.46
CA ALA A 401 -7.36 8.40 -15.61
C ALA A 401 -8.44 7.97 -16.60
N THR A 402 -8.46 6.68 -16.96
CA THR A 402 -9.42 6.14 -17.94
C THR A 402 -10.86 6.15 -17.40
N ARG A 403 -11.05 5.79 -16.12
CA ARG A 403 -12.39 5.71 -15.53
C ARG A 403 -13.01 7.06 -15.24
N LEU A 404 -12.21 8.03 -14.79
CA LEU A 404 -12.70 9.30 -14.26
C LEU A 404 -12.48 10.49 -15.18
N GLY A 405 -11.68 10.34 -16.24
CA GLY A 405 -11.33 11.45 -17.12
C GLY A 405 -10.51 12.57 -16.43
N ILE A 406 -9.80 12.24 -15.35
CA ILE A 406 -9.04 13.18 -14.53
C ILE A 406 -7.58 13.19 -14.97
N THR A 407 -6.97 14.38 -15.09
CA THR A 407 -5.52 14.50 -15.33
C THR A 407 -4.76 13.78 -14.23
N THR A 408 -3.99 12.76 -14.59
CA THR A 408 -3.30 11.90 -13.64
C THR A 408 -1.80 11.88 -13.94
N VAL A 409 -0.98 11.95 -12.87
CA VAL A 409 0.47 11.81 -12.94
C VAL A 409 0.91 10.66 -12.05
N ASP A 410 1.77 9.79 -12.57
CA ASP A 410 2.34 8.66 -11.84
C ASP A 410 3.71 9.02 -11.27
N VAL A 411 3.85 8.84 -9.96
CA VAL A 411 5.07 9.13 -9.20
C VAL A 411 5.38 7.99 -8.24
N GLY A 412 6.50 8.04 -7.52
CA GLY A 412 6.75 7.08 -6.44
C GLY A 412 8.19 7.08 -5.94
N VAL A 413 8.46 6.33 -4.87
CA VAL A 413 9.82 6.17 -4.36
C VAL A 413 10.59 5.12 -5.17
N PRO A 414 11.90 5.33 -5.43
CA PRO A 414 12.74 4.32 -6.08
C PRO A 414 13.07 3.17 -5.11
N LEU A 415 12.86 1.92 -5.54
CA LEU A 415 13.18 0.73 -4.78
C LEU A 415 14.13 -0.20 -5.54
N LEU A 416 14.86 -1.00 -4.79
CA LEU A 416 15.50 -2.23 -5.26
C LEU A 416 14.80 -3.45 -4.65
N SER A 417 14.85 -4.57 -5.33
CA SER A 417 14.20 -5.83 -4.91
C SER A 417 12.69 -5.69 -4.66
N MET A 418 12.00 -4.85 -5.44
CA MET A 418 10.53 -4.73 -5.41
C MET A 418 9.87 -6.11 -5.48
N HIS A 419 8.76 -6.31 -4.76
CA HIS A 419 8.07 -7.58 -4.58
C HIS A 419 8.86 -8.66 -3.82
N SER A 420 9.99 -8.31 -3.24
CA SER A 420 10.73 -9.19 -2.34
C SER A 420 10.07 -9.26 -0.96
N ALA A 421 10.27 -10.38 -0.27
CA ALA A 421 9.99 -10.44 1.17
C ALA A 421 10.81 -9.41 1.98
N ARG A 422 11.80 -8.78 1.37
CA ARG A 422 12.60 -7.70 1.97
C ARG A 422 13.15 -6.77 0.89
N GLU A 423 12.40 -5.75 0.59
CA GLU A 423 12.71 -4.69 -0.35
C GLU A 423 13.71 -3.68 0.25
N MET A 424 14.30 -2.86 -0.60
CA MET A 424 15.25 -1.84 -0.20
C MET A 424 14.86 -0.48 -0.78
N GLY A 425 14.70 0.51 0.08
CA GLY A 425 14.46 1.91 -0.27
C GLY A 425 15.50 2.84 0.35
N GLY A 426 15.43 4.12 -0.02
CA GLY A 426 16.20 5.20 0.58
C GLY A 426 15.47 5.85 1.75
N VAL A 427 16.20 6.34 2.74
CA VAL A 427 15.60 7.04 3.90
C VAL A 427 15.14 8.46 3.56
N LYS A 428 15.56 9.02 2.40
CA LYS A 428 15.22 10.40 1.99
C LYS A 428 14.07 10.49 1.00
N ASP A 429 13.85 9.46 0.18
CA ASP A 429 12.86 9.53 -0.91
C ASP A 429 11.42 9.61 -0.39
N GLY A 430 11.13 8.90 0.71
CA GLY A 430 9.81 8.93 1.36
C GLY A 430 9.45 10.29 1.95
N PRO A 431 10.30 10.93 2.79
CA PRO A 431 10.07 12.30 3.27
C PRO A 431 9.86 13.30 2.14
N TRP A 432 10.68 13.26 1.08
CA TRP A 432 10.52 14.13 -0.08
C TRP A 432 9.21 13.90 -0.84
N LEU A 433 8.79 12.63 -0.98
CA LEU A 433 7.47 12.32 -1.54
C LEU A 433 6.36 12.95 -0.70
N ALA A 434 6.38 12.77 0.62
CA ALA A 434 5.37 13.34 1.52
C ALA A 434 5.32 14.88 1.46
N GLN A 435 6.48 15.54 1.41
CA GLN A 435 6.57 17.00 1.28
C GLN A 435 6.00 17.49 -0.07
N ALA A 436 6.29 16.80 -1.17
CA ALA A 436 5.73 17.12 -2.48
C ALA A 436 4.21 16.93 -2.52
N LEU A 437 3.69 15.83 -1.95
CA LEU A 437 2.25 15.57 -1.85
C LEU A 437 1.55 16.62 -0.98
N HIS A 438 2.17 17.03 0.13
CA HIS A 438 1.65 18.11 0.97
C HIS A 438 1.56 19.44 0.20
N SER A 439 2.61 19.81 -0.53
CA SER A 439 2.62 21.03 -1.35
C SER A 439 1.60 20.96 -2.52
N TYR A 440 1.43 19.80 -3.14
CA TYR A 440 0.37 19.57 -4.14
C TYR A 440 -1.01 19.85 -3.55
N TRP A 441 -1.31 19.41 -2.34
CA TRP A 441 -2.59 19.68 -1.68
C TRP A 441 -2.75 21.14 -1.19
N GLN A 442 -1.65 21.87 -1.03
CA GLN A 442 -1.68 23.29 -0.73
C GLN A 442 -1.89 24.20 -1.95
N GLY A 443 -2.00 23.63 -3.16
CA GLY A 443 -2.31 24.39 -4.37
C GLY A 443 -1.14 24.60 -5.33
N ALA A 444 0.00 23.91 -5.13
CA ALA A 444 1.16 24.01 -6.03
C ALA A 444 0.89 23.41 -7.43
#